data_fa041e19d4b81e494f9f2f8ed8e79ff1
#
_entry.id   fa041e19d4b81e494f9f2f8ed8e79ff1
#
_cell.length_a   1.000
_cell.length_b   1.000
_cell.length_c   1.000
_cell.angle_alpha   90.00
_cell.angle_beta   90.00
_cell.angle_gamma   90.00
#
_symmetry.space_group_name_H-M   'P 1'
#
loop_
_entity.id
_entity.type
_entity.pdbx_description
1 polymer ?
#
loop_
_entity_poly.entity_id
_entity_poly.type
_entity_poly.pdbx_seq_one_letter_code
_entity_poly.pdbx_strand_id
1 'polypeptide(L)'
;LKYDPDNEVLRGEWREAVATPMYQEGIRRLQNRMWRGAHDQFGAMEAKIGVPYRDSRALMDSAVAAGRVTVGLRDVIAPTRQEMDLAVGLRGELFSQVRALNDPFIEWVDWSEQARFAATTQPDYVIELEMTDWTEVPGTMTRYERQGYRRETYDVKQPDGTTKKEERFIKVLYYDVDYRVFVRGALNAKLVQGNRILSQREVSEQMERIIASAEYSGDASNLYPGQWSSIQEDKPGDRVNRGSKSSLDGRFRTRFDPSVVPQMRDQVRSALAAKAARELRGAI
;
A
#
# COMPACT_ATOMS: atom_id res chain seq x y z
N LEU A 1 -25.71 35.47 21.47
CA LEU A 1 -25.02 35.15 22.74
C LEU A 1 -23.52 35.18 22.47
N LYS A 2 -22.78 36.12 23.10
CA LYS A 2 -21.30 36.09 23.11
C LYS A 2 -20.93 34.91 24.03
N TYR A 3 -20.18 33.95 23.48
CA TYR A 3 -19.63 32.84 24.25
C TYR A 3 -18.61 33.38 25.24
N ASP A 4 -18.92 33.24 26.54
CA ASP A 4 -17.99 33.50 27.63
C ASP A 4 -17.59 32.13 28.22
N PRO A 5 -16.35 31.65 28.00
CA PRO A 5 -15.93 30.34 28.44
C PRO A 5 -15.87 30.17 29.96
N ASP A 6 -15.83 31.26 30.72
CA ASP A 6 -15.74 31.24 32.19
C ASP A 6 -17.09 31.29 32.88
N ASN A 7 -18.18 31.53 32.14
CA ASN A 7 -19.53 31.62 32.72
C ASN A 7 -20.28 30.27 32.54
N GLU A 8 -20.45 29.53 33.63
CA GLU A 8 -21.10 28.20 33.61
C GLU A 8 -22.57 28.25 33.18
N VAL A 9 -23.30 29.31 33.50
CA VAL A 9 -24.71 29.46 33.11
C VAL A 9 -24.80 29.64 31.60
N LEU A 10 -24.04 30.57 31.03
CA LEU A 10 -23.99 30.78 29.57
C LEU A 10 -23.49 29.55 28.82
N ARG A 11 -22.57 28.80 29.41
CA ARG A 11 -22.10 27.54 28.87
C ARG A 11 -23.21 26.47 28.86
N GLY A 12 -24.01 26.41 29.91
CA GLY A 12 -25.17 25.54 30.01
C GLY A 12 -26.24 25.88 28.97
N GLU A 13 -26.61 27.16 28.85
CA GLU A 13 -27.60 27.64 27.86
C GLU A 13 -27.10 27.38 26.41
N TRP A 14 -25.83 27.62 26.14
CA TRP A 14 -25.24 27.33 24.83
C TRP A 14 -25.32 25.83 24.50
N ARG A 15 -24.95 24.96 25.45
CA ARG A 15 -25.05 23.51 25.29
C ARG A 15 -26.45 23.07 24.95
N GLU A 16 -27.44 23.56 25.71
CA GLU A 16 -28.86 23.23 25.50
C GLU A 16 -29.34 23.72 24.12
N ALA A 17 -29.01 24.95 23.74
CA ALA A 17 -29.35 25.53 22.44
C ALA A 17 -28.77 24.76 21.27
N VAL A 18 -27.54 24.22 21.40
CA VAL A 18 -26.86 23.44 20.37
C VAL A 18 -27.32 21.98 20.36
N ALA A 19 -27.45 21.37 21.54
CA ALA A 19 -27.75 19.94 21.67
C ALA A 19 -29.19 19.59 21.35
N THR A 20 -30.17 20.43 21.79
CA THR A 20 -31.60 20.12 21.64
C THR A 20 -31.99 19.82 20.16
N PRO A 21 -31.70 20.67 19.17
CA PRO A 21 -32.07 20.37 17.78
C PRO A 21 -31.36 19.14 17.24
N MET A 22 -30.07 18.91 17.60
CA MET A 22 -29.32 17.75 17.17
C MET A 22 -29.85 16.46 17.80
N TYR A 23 -30.22 16.50 19.06
CA TYR A 23 -30.87 15.40 19.79
C TYR A 23 -32.22 15.03 19.15
N GLN A 24 -33.07 16.00 18.87
CA GLN A 24 -34.37 15.78 18.22
C GLN A 24 -34.19 15.15 16.82
N GLU A 25 -33.21 15.59 16.07
CA GLU A 25 -32.88 14.98 14.78
C GLU A 25 -32.41 13.51 14.94
N GLY A 26 -31.58 13.21 15.96
CA GLY A 26 -31.19 11.84 16.30
C GLY A 26 -32.40 10.96 16.60
N ILE A 27 -33.37 11.45 17.43
CA ILE A 27 -34.62 10.75 17.72
C ILE A 27 -35.44 10.51 16.45
N ARG A 28 -35.58 11.53 15.58
CA ARG A 28 -36.27 11.39 14.30
C ARG A 28 -35.66 10.30 13.41
N ARG A 29 -34.34 10.22 13.37
CA ARG A 29 -33.62 9.15 12.63
C ARG A 29 -33.90 7.78 13.23
N LEU A 30 -33.90 7.63 14.57
CA LEU A 30 -34.27 6.37 15.23
C LEU A 30 -35.67 5.92 14.84
N GLN A 31 -36.64 6.83 14.91
CA GLN A 31 -38.03 6.55 14.53
C GLN A 31 -38.16 6.09 13.08
N ASN A 32 -37.31 6.64 12.19
CA ASN A 32 -37.26 6.24 10.79
C ASN A 32 -36.36 5.03 10.52
N ARG A 33 -35.89 4.32 11.56
CA ARG A 33 -35.00 3.16 11.47
C ARG A 33 -33.66 3.44 10.75
N MET A 34 -33.21 4.67 10.76
CA MET A 34 -31.92 5.10 10.24
C MET A 34 -30.85 4.95 11.34
N TRP A 35 -30.60 3.71 11.78
CA TRP A 35 -29.84 3.38 12.97
C TRP A 35 -28.45 4.02 13.00
N ARG A 36 -27.66 3.78 11.95
CA ARG A 36 -26.32 4.36 11.81
C ARG A 36 -26.35 5.89 11.82
N GLY A 37 -27.26 6.47 11.03
CA GLY A 37 -27.43 7.92 10.98
C GLY A 37 -27.88 8.54 12.31
N ALA A 38 -28.65 7.83 13.14
CA ALA A 38 -29.01 8.26 14.47
C ALA A 38 -27.82 8.22 15.43
N HIS A 39 -27.08 7.11 15.46
CA HIS A 39 -25.86 6.96 16.24
C HIS A 39 -24.86 8.08 15.94
N ASP A 40 -24.56 8.31 14.65
CA ASP A 40 -23.60 9.33 14.20
C ASP A 40 -24.06 10.74 14.58
N GLN A 41 -25.39 11.00 14.54
CA GLN A 41 -25.97 12.28 14.93
C GLN A 41 -25.78 12.55 16.42
N PHE A 42 -26.01 11.55 17.27
CA PHE A 42 -25.77 11.68 18.72
C PHE A 42 -24.27 11.81 19.02
N GLY A 43 -23.43 11.06 18.36
CA GLY A 43 -21.96 11.18 18.49
C GLY A 43 -21.44 12.55 18.09
N ALA A 44 -21.90 13.09 16.97
CA ALA A 44 -21.56 14.44 16.50
C ALA A 44 -22.05 15.54 17.47
N MET A 45 -23.22 15.34 18.08
CA MET A 45 -23.74 16.23 19.10
C MET A 45 -22.85 16.23 20.35
N GLU A 46 -22.51 15.06 20.90
CA GLU A 46 -21.64 14.96 22.08
C GLU A 46 -20.25 15.53 21.82
N ALA A 47 -19.69 15.26 20.65
CA ALA A 47 -18.39 15.83 20.23
C ALA A 47 -18.44 17.37 20.20
N LYS A 48 -19.55 17.96 19.76
CA LYS A 48 -19.72 19.41 19.66
C LYS A 48 -19.86 20.09 21.00
N ILE A 49 -20.60 19.49 21.95
CA ILE A 49 -20.83 20.07 23.28
C ILE A 49 -19.85 19.60 24.35
N GLY A 50 -19.02 18.58 24.04
CA GLY A 50 -17.94 18.05 24.86
C GLY A 50 -18.39 17.15 26.03
N VAL A 51 -19.69 16.82 26.14
CA VAL A 51 -20.23 16.00 27.20
C VAL A 51 -21.43 15.16 26.69
N PRO A 52 -21.79 14.05 27.37
CA PRO A 52 -23.03 13.34 27.10
C PRO A 52 -24.23 14.25 27.30
N TYR A 53 -25.27 14.08 26.50
CA TYR A 53 -26.51 14.86 26.60
C TYR A 53 -27.70 13.95 26.78
N ARG A 54 -28.41 14.13 27.91
CA ARG A 54 -29.55 13.30 28.30
C ARG A 54 -29.19 11.80 28.23
N ASP A 55 -29.99 11.02 27.52
CA ASP A 55 -29.84 9.58 27.31
C ASP A 55 -29.18 9.21 25.95
N SER A 56 -28.49 10.17 25.32
CA SER A 56 -27.88 9.99 24.00
C SER A 56 -27.01 8.73 23.87
N ARG A 57 -26.26 8.37 24.93
CA ARG A 57 -25.43 7.13 24.94
C ARG A 57 -26.31 5.88 24.91
N ALA A 58 -27.35 5.81 25.72
CA ALA A 58 -28.27 4.67 25.71
C ALA A 58 -29.00 4.55 24.37
N LEU A 59 -29.30 5.69 23.72
CA LEU A 59 -29.90 5.71 22.39
C LEU A 59 -28.89 5.29 21.30
N MET A 60 -27.63 5.66 21.43
CA MET A 60 -26.56 5.15 20.53
C MET A 60 -26.40 3.62 20.66
N ASP A 61 -26.35 3.09 21.88
CA ASP A 61 -26.27 1.66 22.14
C ASP A 61 -27.49 0.92 21.57
N SER A 62 -28.69 1.49 21.75
CA SER A 62 -29.93 0.96 21.19
C SER A 62 -29.95 0.98 19.68
N ALA A 63 -29.40 2.03 19.05
CA ALA A 63 -29.25 2.13 17.61
C ALA A 63 -28.33 1.06 17.07
N VAL A 64 -27.19 0.83 17.74
CA VAL A 64 -26.25 -0.25 17.38
C VAL A 64 -26.92 -1.60 17.52
N ALA A 65 -27.60 -1.88 18.65
CA ALA A 65 -28.25 -3.18 18.86
C ALA A 65 -29.35 -3.47 17.83
N ALA A 66 -30.11 -2.43 17.42
CA ALA A 66 -31.20 -2.57 16.45
C ALA A 66 -30.71 -2.61 14.98
N GLY A 67 -29.57 -1.99 14.68
CA GLY A 67 -29.03 -1.86 13.33
C GLY A 67 -27.83 -2.75 13.01
N ARG A 68 -27.37 -3.57 13.99
CA ARG A 68 -26.23 -4.46 13.81
C ARG A 68 -26.59 -5.59 12.85
N VAL A 69 -25.66 -5.85 11.92
CA VAL A 69 -25.76 -6.94 10.96
C VAL A 69 -24.54 -7.85 11.07
N THR A 70 -24.74 -9.14 10.75
CA THR A 70 -23.67 -10.12 10.68
C THR A 70 -23.22 -10.28 9.23
N VAL A 71 -21.89 -10.21 9.00
CA VAL A 71 -21.30 -10.33 7.66
C VAL A 71 -20.29 -11.47 7.66
N GLY A 72 -20.58 -12.50 6.91
CA GLY A 72 -19.73 -13.67 6.72
C GLY A 72 -18.70 -13.46 5.63
N LEU A 73 -17.42 -13.72 5.91
CA LEU A 73 -16.36 -13.69 4.91
C LEU A 73 -16.05 -15.13 4.45
N ARG A 74 -16.30 -15.45 3.17
CA ARG A 74 -15.94 -16.72 2.55
C ARG A 74 -14.45 -16.85 2.28
N ASP A 75 -14.06 -18.06 1.88
CA ASP A 75 -12.74 -18.29 1.33
C ASP A 75 -12.55 -17.53 0.01
N VAL A 76 -11.33 -17.11 -0.26
CA VAL A 76 -10.96 -16.51 -1.53
C VAL A 76 -10.80 -17.64 -2.56
N ILE A 77 -11.55 -17.57 -3.64
CA ILE A 77 -11.41 -18.50 -4.76
C ILE A 77 -10.14 -18.12 -5.53
N ALA A 78 -9.20 -19.05 -5.61
CA ALA A 78 -7.99 -18.90 -6.41
C ALA A 78 -8.23 -19.44 -7.83
N PRO A 79 -7.75 -18.75 -8.89
CA PRO A 79 -7.90 -19.23 -10.26
C PRO A 79 -7.07 -20.49 -10.54
N THR A 80 -5.96 -20.68 -9.82
CA THR A 80 -5.09 -21.86 -9.97
C THR A 80 -4.72 -22.46 -8.61
N ARG A 81 -4.29 -23.72 -8.63
CA ARG A 81 -3.81 -24.41 -7.43
C ARG A 81 -2.55 -23.78 -6.85
N GLN A 82 -1.71 -23.17 -7.69
CA GLN A 82 -0.47 -22.51 -7.26
C GLN A 82 -0.73 -21.22 -6.46
N GLU A 83 -1.89 -20.61 -6.66
CA GLU A 83 -2.29 -19.38 -5.98
C GLU A 83 -3.11 -19.61 -4.70
N MET A 84 -3.38 -20.87 -4.34
CA MET A 84 -4.18 -21.19 -3.14
C MET A 84 -3.56 -20.64 -1.85
N ASP A 85 -2.24 -20.73 -1.68
CA ASP A 85 -1.57 -20.20 -0.49
C ASP A 85 -1.67 -18.67 -0.41
N LEU A 86 -1.62 -18.00 -1.57
CA LEU A 86 -1.84 -16.56 -1.68
C LEU A 86 -3.27 -16.20 -1.31
N ALA A 87 -4.25 -16.95 -1.82
CA ALA A 87 -5.66 -16.75 -1.53
C ALA A 87 -5.97 -16.92 -0.04
N VAL A 88 -5.39 -17.94 0.61
CA VAL A 88 -5.51 -18.17 2.07
C VAL A 88 -4.90 -16.99 2.84
N GLY A 89 -3.68 -16.57 2.48
CA GLY A 89 -3.02 -15.43 3.09
C GLY A 89 -3.80 -14.13 2.92
N LEU A 90 -4.30 -13.86 1.71
CA LEU A 90 -5.11 -12.68 1.39
C LEU A 90 -6.41 -12.66 2.22
N ARG A 91 -7.10 -13.81 2.33
CA ARG A 91 -8.28 -13.93 3.17
C ARG A 91 -8.00 -13.62 4.63
N GLY A 92 -6.93 -14.18 5.19
CA GLY A 92 -6.55 -13.94 6.58
C GLY A 92 -6.26 -12.46 6.87
N GLU A 93 -5.53 -11.81 5.98
CA GLU A 93 -5.26 -10.38 6.09
C GLU A 93 -6.52 -9.54 5.93
N LEU A 94 -7.36 -9.83 4.93
CA LEU A 94 -8.63 -9.13 4.73
C LEU A 94 -9.53 -9.26 5.97
N PHE A 95 -9.66 -10.46 6.55
CA PHE A 95 -10.45 -10.68 7.75
C PHE A 95 -9.92 -9.87 8.94
N SER A 96 -8.60 -9.80 9.09
CA SER A 96 -7.96 -8.94 10.09
C SER A 96 -8.26 -7.46 9.85
N GLN A 97 -8.16 -6.99 8.61
CA GLN A 97 -8.40 -5.59 8.24
C GLN A 97 -9.87 -5.18 8.47
N VAL A 98 -10.84 -5.99 8.06
CA VAL A 98 -12.26 -5.65 8.27
C VAL A 98 -12.62 -5.61 9.76
N ARG A 99 -12.06 -6.47 10.57
CA ARG A 99 -12.24 -6.44 12.04
C ARG A 99 -11.57 -5.23 12.68
N ALA A 100 -10.41 -4.82 12.17
CA ALA A 100 -9.70 -3.64 12.65
C ALA A 100 -10.43 -2.31 12.37
N LEU A 101 -11.36 -2.28 11.41
CA LEU A 101 -12.22 -1.12 11.16
C LEU A 101 -13.17 -0.81 12.32
N ASN A 102 -13.38 -1.80 13.20
CA ASN A 102 -14.15 -1.69 14.44
C ASN A 102 -15.49 -0.93 14.28
N ASP A 103 -16.24 -1.27 13.22
CA ASP A 103 -17.54 -0.68 12.94
C ASP A 103 -18.58 -1.30 13.89
N PRO A 104 -19.25 -0.54 14.79
CA PRO A 104 -20.15 -1.09 15.77
C PRO A 104 -21.40 -1.73 15.16
N PHE A 105 -21.75 -1.38 13.91
CA PHE A 105 -22.88 -1.91 13.18
C PHE A 105 -22.60 -3.19 12.40
N ILE A 106 -21.35 -3.63 12.33
CA ILE A 106 -20.96 -4.80 11.56
C ILE A 106 -20.27 -5.82 12.46
N GLU A 107 -20.83 -7.00 12.56
CA GLU A 107 -20.20 -8.15 13.18
C GLU A 107 -19.63 -9.06 12.10
N TRP A 108 -18.30 -9.08 11.98
CA TRP A 108 -17.59 -9.91 11.01
C TRP A 108 -17.43 -11.31 11.55
N VAL A 109 -17.95 -12.30 10.83
CA VAL A 109 -17.85 -13.71 11.17
C VAL A 109 -17.05 -14.49 10.11
N ASP A 110 -16.31 -15.49 10.57
CA ASP A 110 -15.67 -16.45 9.66
C ASP A 110 -16.76 -17.29 9.00
N TRP A 111 -16.82 -17.24 7.67
CA TRP A 111 -17.77 -18.01 6.86
C TRP A 111 -17.04 -18.88 5.83
N SER A 112 -15.78 -19.27 6.17
CA SER A 112 -15.03 -20.27 5.41
C SER A 112 -15.81 -21.58 5.27
N GLU A 113 -15.43 -22.41 4.32
CA GLU A 113 -16.09 -23.68 4.12
C GLU A 113 -16.12 -24.50 5.42
N GLN A 114 -15.00 -24.55 6.14
CA GLN A 114 -14.89 -25.25 7.43
C GLN A 114 -15.79 -24.64 8.51
N ALA A 115 -15.77 -23.32 8.69
CA ALA A 115 -16.55 -22.64 9.71
C ALA A 115 -18.07 -22.75 9.45
N ARG A 116 -18.49 -22.71 8.19
CA ARG A 116 -19.89 -22.82 7.78
C ARG A 116 -20.54 -24.15 8.17
N PHE A 117 -19.79 -25.27 8.14
CA PHE A 117 -20.31 -26.56 8.59
C PHE A 117 -20.59 -26.63 10.09
N ALA A 118 -19.90 -25.83 10.88
CA ALA A 118 -20.10 -25.77 12.33
C ALA A 118 -21.10 -24.69 12.77
N ALA A 119 -21.51 -23.81 11.88
CA ALA A 119 -22.36 -22.67 12.20
C ALA A 119 -23.82 -23.08 12.37
N THR A 120 -24.47 -22.55 13.44
CA THR A 120 -25.89 -22.75 13.71
C THR A 120 -26.78 -21.69 13.06
N THR A 121 -26.24 -20.54 12.71
CA THR A 121 -26.98 -19.40 12.17
C THR A 121 -26.27 -18.87 10.94
N GLN A 122 -27.00 -18.55 9.88
CA GLN A 122 -26.46 -17.88 8.70
C GLN A 122 -26.24 -16.39 8.98
N PRO A 123 -25.17 -15.78 8.46
CA PRO A 123 -25.00 -14.33 8.51
C PRO A 123 -26.02 -13.62 7.63
N ASP A 124 -26.35 -12.36 7.99
CA ASP A 124 -27.29 -11.53 7.22
C ASP A 124 -26.78 -11.27 5.80
N TYR A 125 -25.47 -11.10 5.68
CA TYR A 125 -24.77 -10.92 4.39
C TYR A 125 -23.55 -11.81 4.31
N VAL A 126 -23.17 -12.14 3.08
CA VAL A 126 -21.97 -12.93 2.80
C VAL A 126 -21.11 -12.19 1.77
N ILE A 127 -19.82 -12.13 2.04
CA ILE A 127 -18.83 -11.68 1.08
C ILE A 127 -18.25 -12.90 0.38
N GLU A 128 -18.41 -12.95 -0.93
CA GLU A 128 -17.75 -13.89 -1.83
C GLU A 128 -16.59 -13.21 -2.50
N LEU A 129 -15.44 -13.88 -2.51
CA LEU A 129 -14.16 -13.34 -2.96
C LEU A 129 -13.59 -14.25 -4.05
N GLU A 130 -13.15 -13.64 -5.14
CA GLU A 130 -12.51 -14.31 -6.25
C GLU A 130 -11.27 -13.55 -6.66
N MET A 131 -10.11 -14.18 -6.62
CA MET A 131 -8.89 -13.61 -7.15
C MET A 131 -8.92 -13.70 -8.67
N THR A 132 -8.93 -12.55 -9.34
CA THR A 132 -9.10 -12.46 -10.80
C THR A 132 -7.77 -12.31 -11.54
N ASP A 133 -6.74 -11.82 -10.86
CA ASP A 133 -5.39 -11.69 -11.40
C ASP A 133 -4.36 -11.77 -10.27
N TRP A 134 -3.27 -12.49 -10.52
CA TRP A 134 -2.06 -12.41 -9.74
C TRP A 134 -0.86 -12.60 -10.66
N THR A 135 -0.11 -11.53 -10.85
CA THR A 135 1.04 -11.50 -11.76
C THR A 135 2.30 -11.15 -10.99
N GLU A 136 3.33 -11.97 -11.12
CA GLU A 136 4.67 -11.71 -10.59
C GLU A 136 5.71 -11.77 -11.70
N VAL A 137 6.51 -10.72 -11.81
CA VAL A 137 7.69 -10.69 -12.67
C VAL A 137 8.93 -10.64 -11.77
N PRO A 138 9.68 -11.75 -11.66
CA PRO A 138 10.70 -11.94 -10.62
C PRO A 138 12.07 -11.35 -10.96
N GLY A 139 12.14 -10.22 -11.66
CA GLY A 139 13.38 -9.55 -11.97
C GLY A 139 13.85 -9.77 -13.43
N THR A 140 13.06 -9.28 -14.40
CA THR A 140 13.51 -9.24 -15.79
C THR A 140 14.72 -8.33 -15.92
N MET A 141 15.83 -8.87 -16.45
CA MET A 141 17.09 -8.16 -16.62
C MET A 141 17.15 -7.50 -18.00
N THR A 142 17.48 -6.23 -18.04
CA THR A 142 17.80 -5.49 -19.26
C THR A 142 19.19 -4.89 -19.15
N ARG A 143 20.01 -5.05 -20.18
CA ARG A 143 21.39 -4.54 -20.23
C ARG A 143 21.51 -3.44 -21.26
N TYR A 144 22.17 -2.34 -20.90
CA TYR A 144 22.43 -1.19 -21.76
C TYR A 144 23.94 -0.95 -21.81
N GLU A 145 24.52 -1.02 -22.97
CA GLU A 145 25.93 -0.67 -23.17
C GLU A 145 26.18 0.82 -22.93
N ARG A 146 27.22 1.15 -22.19
CA ARG A 146 27.60 2.50 -21.79
C ARG A 146 29.07 2.75 -22.07
N GLN A 147 29.37 3.98 -22.41
CA GLN A 147 30.72 4.48 -22.62
C GLN A 147 31.34 4.96 -21.31
N GLY A 148 32.60 4.60 -21.10
CA GLY A 148 33.34 5.00 -19.94
C GLY A 148 34.81 5.15 -20.19
N TYR A 149 35.53 5.53 -19.15
CA TYR A 149 36.97 5.64 -19.12
C TYR A 149 37.54 4.94 -17.91
N ARG A 150 38.52 4.07 -18.13
CA ARG A 150 39.32 3.50 -17.05
C ARG A 150 40.54 4.37 -16.81
N ARG A 151 40.71 4.85 -15.58
CA ARG A 151 41.89 5.57 -15.14
C ARG A 151 43.01 4.58 -14.90
N GLU A 152 44.18 4.84 -15.52
CA GLU A 152 45.42 4.15 -15.26
C GLU A 152 46.48 5.17 -14.78
N THR A 153 47.31 4.74 -13.84
CA THR A 153 48.46 5.51 -13.37
C THR A 153 49.70 4.82 -13.82
N TYR A 154 50.63 5.57 -14.44
CA TYR A 154 51.90 5.08 -14.89
C TYR A 154 53.04 5.99 -14.46
N ASP A 155 54.21 5.40 -14.29
CA ASP A 155 55.40 6.12 -13.85
C ASP A 155 56.15 6.72 -15.05
N VAL A 156 56.39 8.03 -15.01
CA VAL A 156 57.17 8.76 -16.02
C VAL A 156 58.51 9.21 -15.41
N LYS A 157 59.62 8.76 -15.97
CA LYS A 157 60.94 9.22 -15.57
C LYS A 157 61.16 10.65 -16.06
N GLN A 158 61.47 11.56 -15.15
CA GLN A 158 61.76 12.94 -15.45
C GLN A 158 63.27 13.09 -15.85
N PRO A 159 63.69 14.15 -16.61
CA PRO A 159 65.06 14.38 -17.00
C PRO A 159 66.04 14.54 -15.82
N ASP A 160 65.56 14.88 -14.64
CA ASP A 160 66.31 14.98 -13.40
C ASP A 160 66.52 13.65 -12.66
N GLY A 161 66.03 12.52 -13.26
CA GLY A 161 66.13 11.17 -12.69
C GLY A 161 65.02 10.84 -11.69
N THR A 162 64.11 11.76 -11.38
CA THR A 162 62.96 11.51 -10.50
C THR A 162 61.87 10.79 -11.28
N THR A 163 61.00 10.07 -10.55
CA THR A 163 59.82 9.39 -11.14
C THR A 163 58.56 10.17 -10.73
N LYS A 164 57.78 10.59 -11.70
CA LYS A 164 56.46 11.23 -11.51
C LYS A 164 55.34 10.27 -11.95
N LYS A 165 54.32 10.15 -11.14
CA LYS A 165 53.11 9.44 -11.52
C LYS A 165 52.21 10.32 -12.37
N GLU A 166 51.85 9.83 -13.53
CA GLU A 166 50.92 10.48 -14.46
C GLU A 166 49.69 9.60 -14.65
N GLU A 167 48.54 10.23 -14.91
CA GLU A 167 47.25 9.56 -15.13
C GLU A 167 46.86 9.64 -16.59
N ARG A 168 46.35 8.52 -17.11
CA ARG A 168 45.68 8.49 -18.40
C ARG A 168 44.31 7.85 -18.27
N PHE A 169 43.42 8.21 -19.17
CA PHE A 169 42.07 7.67 -19.26
C PHE A 169 41.93 6.86 -20.54
N ILE A 170 41.66 5.56 -20.41
CA ILE A 170 41.48 4.63 -21.52
C ILE A 170 39.98 4.43 -21.74
N LYS A 171 39.52 4.58 -22.99
CA LYS A 171 38.13 4.34 -23.39
C LYS A 171 37.76 2.89 -23.22
N VAL A 172 36.62 2.63 -22.56
CA VAL A 172 36.12 1.28 -22.30
C VAL A 172 34.59 1.28 -22.38
N LEU A 173 34.01 0.10 -22.57
CA LEU A 173 32.59 -0.15 -22.48
C LEU A 173 32.28 -0.83 -21.16
N TYR A 174 31.13 -0.49 -20.57
CA TYR A 174 30.54 -1.17 -19.44
C TYR A 174 29.03 -1.30 -19.66
N TYR A 175 28.30 -1.99 -18.76
CA TYR A 175 26.88 -2.19 -18.90
C TYR A 175 26.16 -1.60 -17.69
N ASP A 176 25.13 -0.79 -17.93
CA ASP A 176 24.05 -0.58 -16.96
C ASP A 176 23.11 -1.79 -17.04
N VAL A 177 22.71 -2.28 -15.89
CA VAL A 177 21.85 -3.46 -15.76
C VAL A 177 20.67 -3.12 -14.88
N ASP A 178 19.48 -3.13 -15.45
CA ASP A 178 18.23 -2.88 -14.75
C ASP A 178 17.49 -4.20 -14.53
N TYR A 179 17.15 -4.50 -13.27
CA TYR A 179 16.27 -5.59 -12.89
C TYR A 179 14.90 -5.04 -12.57
N ARG A 180 13.91 -5.39 -13.39
CA ARG A 180 12.52 -4.98 -13.20
C ARG A 180 11.77 -6.06 -12.43
N VAL A 181 11.31 -5.73 -11.22
CA VAL A 181 10.40 -6.55 -10.42
C VAL A 181 9.03 -5.90 -10.45
N PHE A 182 8.02 -6.71 -10.73
CA PHE A 182 6.63 -6.24 -10.78
C PHE A 182 5.73 -7.28 -10.11
N VAL A 183 4.79 -6.81 -9.27
CA VAL A 183 3.77 -7.63 -8.66
C VAL A 183 2.44 -6.91 -8.80
N ARG A 184 1.41 -7.62 -9.22
CA ARG A 184 0.03 -7.13 -9.33
C ARG A 184 -0.91 -8.17 -8.78
N GLY A 185 -1.94 -7.73 -8.03
CA GLY A 185 -3.06 -8.55 -7.60
C GLY A 185 -4.38 -7.88 -7.90
N ALA A 186 -5.40 -8.65 -8.24
CA ALA A 186 -6.77 -8.18 -8.39
C ALA A 186 -7.77 -9.16 -7.75
N LEU A 187 -8.80 -8.59 -7.14
CA LEU A 187 -9.82 -9.30 -6.39
C LEU A 187 -11.20 -8.79 -6.79
N ASN A 188 -12.10 -9.70 -7.11
CA ASN A 188 -13.52 -9.40 -7.27
C ASN A 188 -14.24 -9.78 -5.98
N ALA A 189 -14.93 -8.82 -5.36
CA ALA A 189 -15.68 -9.00 -4.13
C ALA A 189 -17.16 -8.77 -4.39
N LYS A 190 -18.01 -9.74 -3.98
CA LYS A 190 -19.47 -9.69 -4.11
C LYS A 190 -20.09 -9.69 -2.72
N LEU A 191 -20.94 -8.71 -2.43
CA LEU A 191 -21.82 -8.71 -1.26
C LEU A 191 -23.13 -9.40 -1.63
N VAL A 192 -23.46 -10.46 -0.93
CA VAL A 192 -24.62 -11.32 -1.22
C VAL A 192 -25.55 -11.40 -0.02
N GLN A 193 -26.85 -11.30 -0.25
CA GLN A 193 -27.91 -11.56 0.73
C GLN A 193 -28.81 -12.70 0.22
N GLY A 194 -28.75 -13.84 0.88
CA GLY A 194 -29.38 -15.05 0.35
C GLY A 194 -28.83 -15.39 -1.04
N ASN A 195 -29.67 -15.35 -2.06
CA ASN A 195 -29.27 -15.61 -3.46
C ASN A 195 -29.12 -14.33 -4.31
N ARG A 196 -29.22 -13.14 -3.68
CA ARG A 196 -29.16 -11.86 -4.40
C ARG A 196 -27.81 -11.19 -4.23
N ILE A 197 -27.15 -10.85 -5.32
CA ILE A 197 -25.97 -9.98 -5.31
C ILE A 197 -26.44 -8.54 -5.12
N LEU A 198 -26.00 -7.89 -4.05
CA LEU A 198 -26.35 -6.50 -3.74
C LEU A 198 -25.30 -5.54 -4.30
N SER A 199 -24.04 -5.94 -4.28
CA SER A 199 -22.93 -5.15 -4.79
C SER A 199 -21.82 -6.06 -5.28
N GLN A 200 -21.10 -5.59 -6.31
CA GLN A 200 -19.89 -6.22 -6.81
C GLN A 200 -18.83 -5.15 -7.02
N ARG A 201 -17.62 -5.41 -6.57
CA ARG A 201 -16.48 -4.50 -6.67
C ARG A 201 -15.25 -5.25 -7.12
N GLU A 202 -14.53 -4.67 -8.05
CA GLU A 202 -13.19 -5.11 -8.41
C GLU A 202 -12.17 -4.19 -7.74
N VAL A 203 -11.20 -4.79 -7.09
CA VAL A 203 -10.12 -4.10 -6.38
C VAL A 203 -8.80 -4.63 -6.90
N SER A 204 -7.88 -3.76 -7.25
CA SER A 204 -6.55 -4.15 -7.71
C SER A 204 -5.47 -3.29 -7.07
N GLU A 205 -4.30 -3.90 -6.88
CA GLU A 205 -3.08 -3.24 -6.41
C GLU A 205 -1.89 -3.74 -7.21
N GLN A 206 -0.90 -2.86 -7.39
CA GLN A 206 0.33 -3.22 -8.07
C GLN A 206 1.52 -2.48 -7.48
N MET A 207 2.69 -3.10 -7.60
CA MET A 207 3.97 -2.50 -7.23
C MET A 207 5.00 -2.82 -8.28
N GLU A 208 5.82 -1.83 -8.63
CA GLU A 208 6.95 -2.00 -9.53
C GLU A 208 8.21 -1.46 -8.86
N ARG A 209 9.32 -2.16 -9.05
CA ARG A 209 10.63 -1.73 -8.58
C ARG A 209 11.68 -2.01 -9.64
N ILE A 210 12.50 -0.99 -9.95
CA ILE A 210 13.67 -1.13 -10.80
C ILE A 210 14.90 -1.06 -9.91
N ILE A 211 15.73 -2.09 -9.99
CA ILE A 211 17.01 -2.17 -9.28
C ILE A 211 18.10 -1.96 -10.31
N ALA A 212 18.72 -0.76 -10.29
CA ALA A 212 19.76 -0.39 -11.21
C ALA A 212 21.14 -0.80 -10.66
N SER A 213 21.86 -1.59 -11.41
CA SER A 213 23.23 -2.01 -11.14
C SER A 213 24.15 -1.71 -12.34
N ALA A 214 25.42 -2.04 -12.24
CA ALA A 214 26.36 -1.94 -13.36
C ALA A 214 27.31 -3.15 -13.38
N GLU A 215 27.77 -3.52 -14.58
CA GLU A 215 28.73 -4.59 -14.81
C GLU A 215 29.89 -4.11 -15.66
N TYR A 216 31.10 -4.51 -15.28
CA TYR A 216 32.33 -4.28 -16.02
C TYR A 216 33.28 -5.45 -15.82
N SER A 217 33.99 -5.87 -16.89
CA SER A 217 34.88 -7.01 -16.84
C SER A 217 36.24 -6.73 -16.19
N GLY A 218 36.54 -5.45 -15.87
CA GLY A 218 37.79 -5.02 -15.25
C GLY A 218 37.59 -4.48 -13.84
N ASP A 219 38.61 -3.76 -13.34
CA ASP A 219 38.52 -3.05 -12.05
C ASP A 219 37.62 -1.84 -12.16
N ALA A 220 36.41 -1.95 -11.59
CA ALA A 220 35.42 -0.90 -11.58
C ALA A 220 35.79 0.30 -10.69
N SER A 221 36.71 0.15 -9.73
CA SER A 221 37.14 1.24 -8.84
C SER A 221 37.74 2.43 -9.59
N ASN A 222 38.37 2.18 -10.72
CA ASN A 222 39.01 3.15 -11.58
C ASN A 222 38.18 3.51 -12.83
N LEU A 223 36.92 3.10 -12.90
CA LEU A 223 36.03 3.39 -14.02
C LEU A 223 35.26 4.70 -13.78
N TYR A 224 35.19 5.52 -14.80
CA TYR A 224 34.47 6.79 -14.85
C TYR A 224 33.48 6.76 -16.02
N PRO A 225 32.24 7.25 -15.86
CA PRO A 225 31.37 7.48 -16.98
C PRO A 225 31.96 8.48 -17.94
N GLY A 226 31.62 8.37 -19.20
CA GLY A 226 32.12 9.31 -20.21
C GLY A 226 31.36 9.25 -21.52
N GLN A 227 31.78 10.08 -22.44
CA GLN A 227 31.27 10.12 -23.81
C GLN A 227 32.48 10.19 -24.78
N TRP A 228 32.42 9.42 -25.83
CA TRP A 228 33.37 9.44 -26.89
C TRP A 228 32.74 8.99 -28.21
N SER A 229 33.25 9.49 -29.32
CA SER A 229 32.73 9.20 -30.66
C SER A 229 33.39 7.98 -31.32
N SER A 230 34.62 7.64 -30.89
CA SER A 230 35.36 6.46 -31.37
C SER A 230 36.17 5.87 -30.20
N ILE A 231 36.20 4.54 -30.10
CA ILE A 231 37.03 3.86 -29.09
C ILE A 231 38.50 3.86 -29.48
N GLN A 232 38.80 3.96 -30.78
CA GLN A 232 40.17 3.82 -31.33
C GLN A 232 40.91 5.15 -31.38
N GLU A 233 40.19 6.27 -31.53
CA GLU A 233 40.78 7.60 -31.73
C GLU A 233 40.23 8.61 -30.72
N ASP A 234 41.10 9.49 -30.21
CA ASP A 234 40.68 10.64 -29.42
C ASP A 234 40.18 11.76 -30.31
N LYS A 235 38.96 12.24 -30.05
CA LYS A 235 38.32 13.29 -30.85
C LYS A 235 37.94 14.51 -29.99
N PRO A 236 37.89 15.70 -30.59
CA PRO A 236 37.33 16.86 -29.93
C PRO A 236 35.89 16.59 -29.46
N GLY A 237 35.59 16.76 -28.20
CA GLY A 237 34.30 16.43 -27.62
C GLY A 237 34.25 15.17 -26.74
N ASP A 238 35.28 14.32 -26.85
CA ASP A 238 35.47 13.19 -25.95
C ASP A 238 35.71 13.69 -24.51
N ARG A 239 34.97 13.18 -23.55
CA ARG A 239 35.03 13.69 -22.16
C ARG A 239 34.77 12.63 -21.10
N VAL A 240 35.56 12.71 -20.03
CA VAL A 240 35.37 11.95 -18.79
C VAL A 240 34.36 12.71 -17.89
N ASN A 241 33.32 12.05 -17.45
CA ASN A 241 32.35 12.62 -16.51
C ASN A 241 32.75 12.28 -15.07
N ARG A 242 33.66 13.06 -14.48
CA ARG A 242 34.12 12.85 -13.09
C ARG A 242 33.02 13.05 -12.04
N GLY A 243 32.06 13.94 -12.30
CA GLY A 243 30.95 14.24 -11.38
C GLY A 243 29.99 13.08 -11.17
N SER A 244 29.89 12.15 -12.12
CA SER A 244 29.01 10.99 -12.03
C SER A 244 29.70 9.71 -11.51
N LYS A 245 30.97 9.81 -11.05
CA LYS A 245 31.72 8.65 -10.54
C LYS A 245 31.06 7.99 -9.35
N SER A 246 30.62 8.76 -8.36
CA SER A 246 29.98 8.23 -7.14
C SER A 246 28.68 7.49 -7.43
N SER A 247 27.89 7.98 -8.39
CA SER A 247 26.67 7.32 -8.84
C SER A 247 26.95 5.98 -9.51
N LEU A 248 27.98 5.95 -10.37
CA LEU A 248 28.41 4.71 -11.01
C LEU A 248 28.96 3.70 -9.99
N ASP A 249 29.76 4.14 -9.03
CA ASP A 249 30.26 3.29 -7.94
C ASP A 249 29.12 2.69 -7.11
N GLY A 250 28.07 3.47 -6.87
CA GLY A 250 26.84 3.00 -6.23
C GLY A 250 26.20 1.85 -7.01
N ARG A 251 26.08 1.98 -8.34
CA ARG A 251 25.54 0.92 -9.22
C ARG A 251 26.41 -0.35 -9.22
N PHE A 252 27.72 -0.25 -9.20
CA PHE A 252 28.62 -1.41 -9.11
C PHE A 252 28.51 -2.15 -7.77
N ARG A 253 28.11 -1.48 -6.71
CA ARG A 253 27.85 -2.10 -5.38
C ARG A 253 26.47 -2.74 -5.27
N THR A 254 25.53 -2.28 -6.08
CA THR A 254 24.15 -2.80 -6.07
C THR A 254 24.13 -4.19 -6.69
N ARG A 255 23.45 -5.12 -6.05
CA ARG A 255 23.15 -6.46 -6.55
C ARG A 255 21.65 -6.69 -6.50
N PHE A 256 21.15 -7.44 -7.46
CA PHE A 256 19.78 -7.92 -7.38
C PHE A 256 19.65 -8.91 -6.22
N ASP A 257 18.72 -8.62 -5.31
CA ASP A 257 18.39 -9.52 -4.21
C ASP A 257 17.01 -10.16 -4.50
N PRO A 258 16.96 -11.48 -4.75
CA PRO A 258 15.70 -12.19 -5.01
C PRO A 258 14.66 -12.06 -3.90
N SER A 259 15.08 -11.74 -2.65
CA SER A 259 14.16 -11.54 -1.51
C SER A 259 13.23 -10.33 -1.69
N VAL A 260 13.52 -9.46 -2.65
CA VAL A 260 12.64 -8.32 -3.02
C VAL A 260 11.27 -8.81 -3.52
N VAL A 261 11.22 -9.94 -4.26
CA VAL A 261 9.97 -10.46 -4.83
C VAL A 261 8.97 -10.87 -3.75
N PRO A 262 9.32 -11.75 -2.78
CA PRO A 262 8.40 -12.07 -1.69
C PRO A 262 8.02 -10.86 -0.82
N GLN A 263 8.93 -9.91 -0.59
CA GLN A 263 8.61 -8.68 0.13
C GLN A 263 7.55 -7.84 -0.61
N MET A 264 7.69 -7.67 -1.93
CA MET A 264 6.71 -6.96 -2.75
C MET A 264 5.38 -7.70 -2.83
N ARG A 265 5.40 -9.03 -2.91
CA ARG A 265 4.21 -9.89 -2.83
C ARG A 265 3.41 -9.61 -1.56
N ASP A 266 4.07 -9.64 -0.40
CA ASP A 266 3.43 -9.39 0.89
C ASP A 266 2.87 -7.96 0.98
N GLN A 267 3.59 -6.97 0.46
CA GLN A 267 3.13 -5.58 0.43
C GLN A 267 1.89 -5.40 -0.46
N VAL A 268 1.88 -5.98 -1.67
CA VAL A 268 0.72 -5.93 -2.58
C VAL A 268 -0.47 -6.67 -1.97
N ARG A 269 -0.25 -7.84 -1.35
CA ARG A 269 -1.30 -8.59 -0.66
C ARG A 269 -1.94 -7.77 0.46
N SER A 270 -1.13 -7.18 1.34
CA SER A 270 -1.62 -6.34 2.44
C SER A 270 -2.34 -5.08 1.94
N ALA A 271 -1.82 -4.42 0.92
CA ALA A 271 -2.45 -3.24 0.34
C ALA A 271 -3.80 -3.58 -0.34
N LEU A 272 -3.84 -4.71 -1.06
CA LEU A 272 -5.06 -5.23 -1.69
C LEU A 272 -6.12 -5.56 -0.64
N ALA A 273 -5.75 -6.25 0.45
CA ALA A 273 -6.63 -6.56 1.56
C ALA A 273 -7.18 -5.30 2.23
N ALA A 274 -6.33 -4.31 2.52
CA ALA A 274 -6.74 -3.06 3.13
C ALA A 274 -7.68 -2.24 2.24
N LYS A 275 -7.44 -2.24 0.93
CA LYS A 275 -8.31 -1.56 -0.05
C LYS A 275 -9.66 -2.27 -0.16
N ALA A 276 -9.66 -3.60 -0.27
CA ALA A 276 -10.87 -4.40 -0.30
C ALA A 276 -11.71 -4.22 0.97
N ALA A 277 -11.08 -4.20 2.15
CA ALA A 277 -11.78 -3.97 3.42
C ALA A 277 -12.54 -2.63 3.45
N ARG A 278 -11.92 -1.56 2.93
CA ARG A 278 -12.56 -0.23 2.85
C ARG A 278 -13.74 -0.21 1.88
N GLU A 279 -13.57 -0.81 0.70
CA GLU A 279 -14.63 -0.90 -0.30
C GLU A 279 -15.82 -1.73 0.20
N LEU A 280 -15.57 -2.84 0.88
CA LEU A 280 -16.60 -3.70 1.46
C LEU A 280 -17.38 -2.99 2.57
N ARG A 281 -16.69 -2.26 3.45
CA ARG A 281 -17.37 -1.46 4.48
C ARG A 281 -18.32 -0.42 3.88
N GLY A 282 -17.91 0.22 2.79
CA GLY A 282 -18.76 1.22 2.10
C GLY A 282 -19.96 0.63 1.38
N ALA A 283 -20.00 -0.70 1.18
CA ALA A 283 -21.08 -1.41 0.51
C ALA A 283 -22.17 -1.94 1.48
N ILE A 284 -21.88 -2.01 2.78
CA ILE A 284 -22.75 -2.46 3.88
C ILE A 284 -23.33 -1.24 4.60
#